data_896e5fb9d0b805706afbd6dd35b91b78
#
_entry.id   896e5fb9d0b805706afbd6dd35b91b78
#
_cell.length_a   1.000
_cell.length_b   1.000
_cell.length_c   1.000
_cell.angle_alpha   90.00
_cell.angle_beta   90.00
_cell.angle_gamma   90.00
#
_symmetry.space_group_name_H-M   'P 1'
#
loop_
_entity.id
_entity.type
_entity.pdbx_description
1 polymer ?
#
loop_
_entity_poly.entity_id
_entity_poly.type
_entity_poly.pdbx_seq_one_letter_code
_entity_poly.pdbx_strand_id
1 'polypeptide(L)'
;IRDRQCPAPEAIRAIAVDTTASTPCLVDRTCTPLSLTAGYEENPDAMFVLWKDHTAQRESEEITALCARGEINYARRSGNHYSSECFWSKVLHLLRGSERLRRDAWAVVELCDWIPAVLTGCRAMEDLRSGLCAAGSKVMWAEEWGGYPPEEFFAGLDPVLLPILRRLPVRTYGCDTPAGTLSPEWAAKLGLSEQVVIGVGNVDCHSGAVGAGICHGTVVLNLGTSACYMAVMPPEKMGDRMVEGIFGQVDGSILPGMVGFEAGMSAFGDVYAWFKRLLCWPLREVLLPVSYTHLRAHETCADL
;
A
#
# COMPACT_ATOMS: atom_id res chain seq x y z
N ILE A 1 20.68 -16.99 -2.22
CA ILE A 1 19.28 -17.48 -2.33
C ILE A 1 18.97 -17.78 -3.80
N ARG A 2 19.18 -16.81 -4.71
CA ARG A 2 18.94 -16.95 -6.15
C ARG A 2 19.58 -18.21 -6.74
N ASP A 3 20.88 -18.38 -6.52
CA ASP A 3 21.67 -19.47 -7.12
C ASP A 3 21.34 -20.86 -6.55
N ARG A 4 20.69 -20.91 -5.38
CA ARG A 4 20.31 -22.17 -4.72
C ARG A 4 18.87 -22.59 -4.96
N GLN A 5 17.98 -21.63 -5.24
CA GLN A 5 16.53 -21.88 -5.31
C GLN A 5 15.95 -21.77 -6.73
N CYS A 6 16.69 -21.19 -7.69
CA CYS A 6 16.29 -21.11 -9.08
C CYS A 6 17.32 -21.83 -9.96
N PRO A 7 17.14 -23.14 -10.20
CA PRO A 7 18.07 -23.93 -11.02
C PRO A 7 18.02 -23.60 -12.51
N ALA A 8 16.96 -22.91 -12.97
CA ALA A 8 16.74 -22.56 -14.36
C ALA A 8 16.33 -21.06 -14.50
N PRO A 9 17.26 -20.10 -14.31
CA PRO A 9 16.96 -18.67 -14.46
C PRO A 9 16.36 -18.31 -15.80
N GLU A 10 16.71 -19.04 -16.86
CA GLU A 10 16.18 -18.88 -18.21
C GLU A 10 14.69 -19.26 -18.34
N ALA A 11 14.16 -20.02 -17.40
CA ALA A 11 12.73 -20.38 -17.35
C ALA A 11 11.85 -19.27 -16.75
N ILE A 12 12.45 -18.26 -16.07
CA ILE A 12 11.70 -17.14 -15.50
C ILE A 12 11.17 -16.26 -16.62
N ARG A 13 9.86 -16.06 -16.66
CA ARG A 13 9.15 -15.27 -17.68
C ARG A 13 8.60 -13.97 -17.16
N ALA A 14 8.28 -13.89 -15.87
CA ALA A 14 7.69 -12.71 -15.27
C ALA A 14 8.09 -12.56 -13.79
N ILE A 15 8.01 -11.33 -13.30
CA ILE A 15 8.14 -10.97 -11.89
C ILE A 15 6.89 -10.16 -11.53
N ALA A 16 6.17 -10.60 -10.52
CA ALA A 16 5.10 -9.84 -9.88
C ALA A 16 5.63 -9.23 -8.58
N VAL A 17 5.14 -8.04 -8.26
CA VAL A 17 5.53 -7.30 -7.06
C VAL A 17 4.28 -6.96 -6.27
N ASP A 18 4.28 -7.32 -5.00
CA ASP A 18 3.35 -6.78 -4.03
C ASP A 18 4.07 -6.13 -2.86
N THR A 19 3.42 -5.18 -2.24
CA THR A 19 3.96 -4.47 -1.08
C THR A 19 2.84 -4.05 -0.14
N THR A 20 3.24 -3.60 1.04
CA THR A 20 2.29 -2.88 1.91
C THR A 20 1.82 -1.58 1.22
N ALA A 21 0.58 -1.15 1.52
CA ALA A 21 0.03 0.14 1.12
C ALA A 21 -0.98 0.66 2.20
N SER A 22 -1.10 1.97 2.41
CA SER A 22 -0.38 3.03 1.69
C SER A 22 1.02 3.22 2.27
N THR A 23 2.02 3.11 1.42
CA THR A 23 3.43 3.28 1.81
C THR A 23 4.08 4.29 0.84
N PRO A 24 3.67 5.58 0.92
CA PRO A 24 4.13 6.62 0.01
C PRO A 24 5.54 7.10 0.34
N CYS A 25 6.24 7.63 -0.68
CA CYS A 25 7.51 8.31 -0.53
C CYS A 25 7.59 9.54 -1.45
N LEU A 26 8.15 10.61 -0.93
CA LEU A 26 8.49 11.79 -1.71
C LEU A 26 9.69 11.49 -2.61
N VAL A 27 9.59 11.84 -3.89
CA VAL A 27 10.62 11.57 -4.89
C VAL A 27 11.06 12.84 -5.62
N ASP A 28 12.25 12.79 -6.20
CA ASP A 28 12.77 13.80 -7.09
C ASP A 28 12.22 13.64 -8.53
N ARG A 29 12.73 14.43 -9.47
CA ARG A 29 12.33 14.42 -10.90
C ARG A 29 12.63 13.11 -11.62
N THR A 30 13.53 12.29 -11.07
CA THR A 30 13.93 11.01 -11.65
C THR A 30 13.26 9.82 -10.96
N CYS A 31 12.18 10.06 -10.22
CA CYS A 31 11.49 9.06 -9.39
C CYS A 31 12.39 8.41 -8.33
N THR A 32 13.46 9.10 -7.93
CA THR A 32 14.35 8.64 -6.86
C THR A 32 13.80 9.13 -5.51
N PRO A 33 13.60 8.24 -4.51
CA PRO A 33 13.25 8.63 -3.14
C PRO A 33 14.20 9.70 -2.60
N LEU A 34 13.66 10.73 -1.97
CA LEU A 34 14.50 11.81 -1.44
C LEU A 34 15.53 11.30 -0.44
N SER A 35 15.23 10.28 0.34
CA SER A 35 16.16 9.63 1.26
C SER A 35 17.42 9.05 0.59
N LEU A 36 17.38 8.81 -0.72
CA LEU A 36 18.53 8.37 -1.51
C LEU A 36 19.26 9.53 -2.18
N THR A 37 18.91 10.78 -1.88
CA THR A 37 19.57 11.99 -2.39
C THR A 37 20.37 12.68 -1.31
N ALA A 38 21.39 13.45 -1.73
CA ALA A 38 22.33 14.10 -0.81
C ALA A 38 21.62 15.01 0.22
N GLY A 39 21.94 14.77 1.49
CA GLY A 39 21.43 15.54 2.63
C GLY A 39 20.05 15.11 3.16
N TYR A 40 19.53 13.96 2.67
CA TYR A 40 18.28 13.37 3.17
C TYR A 40 18.47 11.95 3.72
N GLU A 41 19.70 11.42 3.72
CA GLU A 41 20.01 10.02 4.03
C GLU A 41 19.52 9.59 5.41
N GLU A 42 19.58 10.51 6.39
CA GLU A 42 19.16 10.28 7.77
C GLU A 42 17.78 10.91 8.11
N ASN A 43 17.07 11.44 7.12
CA ASN A 43 15.76 12.05 7.34
C ASN A 43 14.64 11.00 7.20
N PRO A 44 13.98 10.57 8.29
CA PRO A 44 12.91 9.58 8.24
C PRO A 44 11.72 10.03 7.39
N ASP A 45 11.41 11.33 7.34
CA ASP A 45 10.30 11.89 6.57
C ASP A 45 10.57 11.90 5.05
N ALA A 46 11.81 11.63 4.63
CA ALA A 46 12.20 11.45 3.23
C ALA A 46 12.19 9.98 2.79
N MET A 47 11.93 9.05 3.70
CA MET A 47 11.82 7.61 3.46
C MET A 47 10.39 7.21 3.10
N PHE A 48 10.18 5.95 2.76
CA PHE A 48 8.85 5.38 2.60
C PHE A 48 8.12 5.36 3.96
N VAL A 49 6.98 6.05 4.04
CA VAL A 49 6.15 6.09 5.26
C VAL A 49 5.37 4.79 5.37
N LEU A 50 5.66 4.00 6.39
CA LEU A 50 5.08 2.68 6.57
C LEU A 50 3.54 2.74 6.64
N TRP A 51 2.86 1.72 6.09
CA TRP A 51 1.39 1.63 6.05
C TRP A 51 0.73 1.89 7.41
N LYS A 52 1.26 1.34 8.50
CA LYS A 52 0.75 1.48 9.87
C LYS A 52 1.17 2.78 10.59
N ASP A 53 1.72 3.76 9.89
CA ASP A 53 2.00 5.06 10.47
C ASP A 53 0.69 5.85 10.65
N HIS A 54 0.44 6.30 11.87
CA HIS A 54 -0.76 7.04 12.26
C HIS A 54 -0.49 8.50 12.62
N THR A 55 0.69 9.03 12.32
CA THR A 55 1.07 10.42 12.67
C THR A 55 0.18 11.46 12.00
N ALA A 56 -0.41 11.14 10.84
CA ALA A 56 -1.27 12.00 10.04
C ALA A 56 -2.74 12.02 10.49
N GLN A 57 -3.04 11.83 11.77
CA GLN A 57 -4.41 11.75 12.29
C GLN A 57 -5.20 13.04 12.05
N ARG A 58 -4.60 14.20 12.31
CA ARG A 58 -5.22 15.50 12.06
C ARG A 58 -5.58 15.70 10.59
N GLU A 59 -4.67 15.40 9.70
CA GLU A 59 -4.86 15.51 8.26
C GLU A 59 -5.98 14.59 7.78
N SER A 60 -6.08 13.38 8.32
CA SER A 60 -7.15 12.43 7.98
C SER A 60 -8.54 12.93 8.40
N GLU A 61 -8.64 13.56 9.57
CA GLU A 61 -9.88 14.18 10.07
C GLU A 61 -10.30 15.37 9.19
N GLU A 62 -9.35 16.22 8.78
CA GLU A 62 -9.60 17.34 7.86
C GLU A 62 -10.09 16.86 6.50
N ILE A 63 -9.45 15.82 5.92
CA ILE A 63 -9.85 15.21 4.63
C ILE A 63 -11.24 14.61 4.75
N THR A 64 -11.49 13.82 5.78
CA THR A 64 -12.81 13.18 6.02
C THR A 64 -13.91 14.24 6.16
N ALA A 65 -13.65 15.31 6.94
CA ALA A 65 -14.59 16.39 7.11
C ALA A 65 -14.87 17.17 5.81
N LEU A 66 -13.86 17.35 4.95
CA LEU A 66 -14.02 17.99 3.66
C LEU A 66 -14.85 17.10 2.71
N CYS A 67 -14.57 15.80 2.65
CA CYS A 67 -15.33 14.82 1.86
C CYS A 67 -16.81 14.80 2.26
N ALA A 68 -17.11 14.88 3.56
CA ALA A 68 -18.47 14.84 4.06
C ALA A 68 -19.30 16.10 3.74
N ARG A 69 -18.65 17.24 3.43
CA ARG A 69 -19.31 18.52 3.10
C ARG A 69 -19.48 18.74 1.60
N GLY A 70 -18.73 18.02 0.76
CA GLY A 70 -18.76 18.18 -0.69
C GLY A 70 -20.01 17.56 -1.33
N GLU A 71 -20.32 17.97 -2.57
CA GLU A 71 -21.36 17.32 -3.37
C GLU A 71 -21.00 15.86 -3.66
N ILE A 72 -19.71 15.56 -3.84
CA ILE A 72 -19.19 14.21 -3.99
C ILE A 72 -18.36 13.89 -2.76
N ASN A 73 -18.70 12.82 -2.06
CA ASN A 73 -17.88 12.27 -0.99
C ASN A 73 -16.79 11.35 -1.60
N TYR A 74 -15.59 11.88 -1.82
CA TYR A 74 -14.46 11.13 -2.38
C TYR A 74 -13.94 10.02 -1.45
N ALA A 75 -14.29 10.04 -0.16
CA ALA A 75 -14.01 8.95 0.78
C ALA A 75 -15.09 7.85 0.78
N ARG A 76 -16.14 7.93 -0.07
CA ARG A 76 -17.23 6.95 -0.07
C ARG A 76 -16.75 5.52 -0.35
N ARG A 77 -15.73 5.36 -1.20
CA ARG A 77 -15.12 4.06 -1.52
C ARG A 77 -14.23 3.52 -0.40
N SER A 78 -13.93 4.35 0.60
CA SER A 78 -13.22 3.98 1.84
C SER A 78 -14.15 4.03 3.05
N GLY A 79 -15.41 3.64 2.88
CA GLY A 79 -16.41 3.58 3.96
C GLY A 79 -16.80 4.91 4.58
N ASN A 80 -16.71 6.02 3.83
CA ASN A 80 -16.96 7.40 4.24
C ASN A 80 -15.93 7.97 5.25
N HIS A 81 -14.82 7.29 5.44
CA HIS A 81 -13.74 7.74 6.32
C HIS A 81 -12.39 7.59 5.62
N TYR A 82 -11.56 8.63 5.63
CA TYR A 82 -10.22 8.59 5.06
C TYR A 82 -9.19 8.48 6.18
N SER A 83 -8.56 7.33 6.30
CA SER A 83 -7.69 6.99 7.41
C SER A 83 -6.37 7.78 7.41
N SER A 84 -5.77 7.94 8.60
CA SER A 84 -4.39 8.43 8.76
C SER A 84 -3.35 7.52 8.08
N GLU A 85 -3.68 6.25 7.86
CA GLU A 85 -2.85 5.31 7.10
C GLU A 85 -2.85 5.59 5.60
N CYS A 86 -3.83 6.35 5.07
CA CYS A 86 -4.00 6.58 3.64
C CYS A 86 -3.04 7.64 3.08
N PHE A 87 -2.80 7.54 1.79
CA PHE A 87 -1.82 8.31 1.02
C PHE A 87 -1.88 9.83 1.27
N TRP A 88 -3.04 10.46 1.03
CA TRP A 88 -3.14 11.92 1.12
C TRP A 88 -2.99 12.46 2.53
N SER A 89 -3.39 11.69 3.54
CA SER A 89 -3.16 12.06 4.95
C SER A 89 -1.66 12.18 5.23
N LYS A 90 -0.89 11.17 4.86
CA LYS A 90 0.57 11.12 5.04
C LYS A 90 1.28 12.18 4.21
N VAL A 91 0.92 12.31 2.93
CA VAL A 91 1.53 13.31 2.03
C VAL A 91 1.31 14.72 2.56
N LEU A 92 0.10 15.05 2.98
CA LEU A 92 -0.22 16.36 3.56
C LEU A 92 0.55 16.61 4.85
N HIS A 93 0.65 15.61 5.72
CA HIS A 93 1.43 15.68 6.96
C HIS A 93 2.91 16.00 6.69
N LEU A 94 3.56 15.25 5.78
CA LEU A 94 4.96 15.48 5.40
C LEU A 94 5.19 16.86 4.83
N LEU A 95 4.33 17.31 3.90
CA LEU A 95 4.48 18.61 3.25
C LEU A 95 4.19 19.79 4.19
N ARG A 96 3.30 19.63 5.16
CA ARG A 96 3.09 20.64 6.22
C ARG A 96 4.22 20.68 7.23
N GLY A 97 4.76 19.51 7.59
CA GLY A 97 5.78 19.35 8.61
C GLY A 97 7.16 19.89 8.20
N SER A 98 7.49 19.91 6.90
CA SER A 98 8.83 20.28 6.43
C SER A 98 8.82 21.17 5.20
N GLU A 99 9.25 22.43 5.37
CA GLU A 99 9.45 23.36 4.23
C GLU A 99 10.51 22.84 3.24
N ARG A 100 11.55 22.18 3.75
CA ARG A 100 12.61 21.61 2.92
C ARG A 100 12.07 20.48 2.05
N LEU A 101 11.30 19.53 2.60
CA LEU A 101 10.66 18.46 1.83
C LEU A 101 9.68 19.03 0.79
N ARG A 102 8.85 19.99 1.18
CA ARG A 102 7.91 20.67 0.29
C ARG A 102 8.57 21.32 -0.92
N ARG A 103 9.75 21.92 -0.73
CA ARG A 103 10.52 22.57 -1.80
C ARG A 103 11.16 21.54 -2.72
N ASP A 104 11.72 20.46 -2.17
CA ASP A 104 12.59 19.54 -2.87
C ASP A 104 11.83 18.33 -3.46
N ALA A 105 10.63 18.02 -2.93
CA ALA A 105 9.76 16.99 -3.47
C ALA A 105 9.24 17.37 -4.86
N TRP A 106 9.52 16.53 -5.85
CA TRP A 106 8.95 16.66 -7.18
C TRP A 106 7.58 15.99 -7.26
N ALA A 107 7.48 14.74 -6.78
CA ALA A 107 6.27 13.94 -6.80
C ALA A 107 6.22 13.00 -5.60
N VAL A 108 5.21 12.16 -5.56
CA VAL A 108 5.04 11.08 -4.59
C VAL A 108 4.75 9.78 -5.32
N VAL A 109 5.30 8.68 -4.84
CA VAL A 109 5.04 7.33 -5.37
C VAL A 109 4.60 6.40 -4.25
N GLU A 110 3.73 5.45 -4.55
CA GLU A 110 3.48 4.28 -3.71
C GLU A 110 4.60 3.26 -3.88
N LEU A 111 4.93 2.53 -2.82
CA LEU A 111 5.99 1.53 -2.86
C LEU A 111 5.73 0.43 -3.90
N CYS A 112 4.47 -0.01 -4.02
CA CYS A 112 4.07 -1.01 -5.01
C CYS A 112 4.26 -0.53 -6.46
N ASP A 113 4.15 0.77 -6.73
CA ASP A 113 4.39 1.34 -8.05
C ASP A 113 5.88 1.60 -8.29
N TRP A 114 6.60 2.00 -7.24
CA TRP A 114 8.01 2.36 -7.34
C TRP A 114 8.92 1.16 -7.62
N ILE A 115 8.70 0.00 -6.99
CA ILE A 115 9.55 -1.18 -7.22
C ILE A 115 9.47 -1.66 -8.68
N PRO A 116 8.28 -1.85 -9.31
CA PRO A 116 8.19 -2.11 -10.75
C PRO A 116 8.87 -1.05 -11.61
N ALA A 117 8.72 0.25 -11.25
CA ALA A 117 9.39 1.33 -11.96
C ALA A 117 10.93 1.20 -11.93
N VAL A 118 11.49 0.89 -10.77
CA VAL A 118 12.95 0.62 -10.63
C VAL A 118 13.38 -0.57 -11.47
N LEU A 119 12.62 -1.67 -11.43
CA LEU A 119 12.95 -2.88 -12.18
C LEU A 119 12.88 -2.68 -13.69
N THR A 120 11.95 -1.85 -14.17
CA THR A 120 11.80 -1.52 -15.60
C THR A 120 12.72 -0.38 -16.06
N GLY A 121 13.39 0.30 -15.10
CA GLY A 121 14.26 1.44 -15.42
C GLY A 121 13.51 2.74 -15.68
N CYS A 122 12.25 2.85 -15.24
CA CYS A 122 11.47 4.09 -15.28
C CYS A 122 12.18 5.20 -14.49
N ARG A 123 12.29 6.39 -15.11
CA ARG A 123 12.98 7.57 -14.54
C ARG A 123 12.14 8.85 -14.59
N ALA A 124 10.87 8.73 -14.95
CA ALA A 124 9.97 9.88 -15.04
C ALA A 124 8.57 9.49 -14.58
N MET A 125 7.86 10.39 -13.91
CA MET A 125 6.49 10.15 -13.43
C MET A 125 5.50 9.91 -14.58
N GLU A 126 5.76 10.46 -15.74
CA GLU A 126 4.94 10.31 -16.95
C GLU A 126 4.95 8.87 -17.48
N ASP A 127 6.04 8.14 -17.23
CA ASP A 127 6.23 6.75 -17.66
C ASP A 127 5.82 5.74 -16.57
N LEU A 128 5.54 6.21 -15.36
CA LEU A 128 5.13 5.37 -14.23
C LEU A 128 3.76 4.74 -14.50
N ARG A 129 3.68 3.43 -14.37
CA ARG A 129 2.41 2.71 -14.41
C ARG A 129 1.88 2.46 -13.02
N SER A 130 0.95 3.32 -12.60
CA SER A 130 0.32 3.23 -11.29
C SER A 130 -0.70 2.09 -11.23
N GLY A 131 -0.63 1.29 -10.17
CA GLY A 131 -1.55 0.19 -9.92
C GLY A 131 -2.93 0.67 -9.48
N LEU A 132 -3.98 0.19 -10.17
CA LEU A 132 -5.37 0.49 -9.85
C LEU A 132 -5.70 0.13 -8.39
N CYS A 133 -5.11 -0.94 -7.89
CA CYS A 133 -5.33 -1.42 -6.53
C CYS A 133 -4.99 -0.34 -5.50
N ALA A 134 -3.77 0.17 -5.49
CA ALA A 134 -3.35 1.21 -4.55
C ALA A 134 -4.03 2.55 -4.85
N ALA A 135 -4.10 2.96 -6.11
CA ALA A 135 -4.72 4.22 -6.51
C ALA A 135 -6.20 4.31 -6.08
N GLY A 136 -6.98 3.26 -6.31
CA GLY A 136 -8.39 3.21 -5.94
C GLY A 136 -8.62 3.06 -4.43
N SER A 137 -7.87 2.18 -3.77
CA SER A 137 -8.09 1.89 -2.34
C SER A 137 -7.49 2.93 -1.41
N LYS A 138 -6.37 3.59 -1.81
CA LYS A 138 -5.58 4.45 -0.90
C LYS A 138 -5.46 5.90 -1.37
N VAL A 139 -5.63 6.20 -2.68
CA VAL A 139 -5.33 7.53 -3.26
C VAL A 139 -6.57 8.26 -3.78
N MET A 140 -7.78 7.76 -3.49
CA MET A 140 -9.07 8.32 -3.92
C MET A 140 -9.26 8.34 -5.45
N TRP A 141 -8.56 7.49 -6.19
CA TRP A 141 -8.78 7.39 -7.63
C TRP A 141 -10.04 6.59 -7.94
N ALA A 142 -10.90 7.09 -8.84
CA ALA A 142 -11.99 6.31 -9.39
C ALA A 142 -12.42 6.82 -10.77
N GLU A 143 -12.86 5.90 -11.62
CA GLU A 143 -13.33 6.20 -12.96
C GLU A 143 -14.58 7.09 -12.94
N GLU A 144 -15.44 6.91 -11.96
CA GLU A 144 -16.73 7.62 -11.81
C GLU A 144 -16.58 9.14 -11.65
N TRP A 145 -15.44 9.65 -11.18
CA TRP A 145 -15.11 11.08 -11.15
C TRP A 145 -13.90 11.45 -12.02
N GLY A 146 -13.54 10.56 -12.97
CA GLY A 146 -12.53 10.81 -13.97
C GLY A 146 -11.09 10.73 -13.50
N GLY A 147 -10.82 10.04 -12.40
CA GLY A 147 -9.47 9.86 -11.85
C GLY A 147 -9.38 10.27 -10.39
N TYR A 148 -8.44 11.16 -10.03
CA TYR A 148 -8.35 11.74 -8.68
C TYR A 148 -9.42 12.81 -8.45
N PRO A 149 -9.75 13.16 -7.19
CA PRO A 149 -10.55 14.34 -6.89
C PRO A 149 -9.98 15.59 -7.60
N PRO A 150 -10.82 16.57 -8.01
CA PRO A 150 -10.38 17.73 -8.78
C PRO A 150 -9.51 18.67 -7.95
N GLU A 151 -8.78 19.58 -8.63
CA GLU A 151 -7.87 20.53 -7.97
C GLU A 151 -8.56 21.39 -6.92
N GLU A 152 -9.83 21.73 -7.12
CA GLU A 152 -10.63 22.52 -6.19
C GLU A 152 -10.80 21.82 -4.83
N PHE A 153 -10.93 20.49 -4.81
CA PHE A 153 -10.97 19.71 -3.59
C PHE A 153 -9.65 19.84 -2.82
N PHE A 154 -8.52 19.63 -3.47
CA PHE A 154 -7.20 19.74 -2.85
C PHE A 154 -6.84 21.17 -2.47
N ALA A 155 -7.23 22.16 -3.27
CA ALA A 155 -7.06 23.58 -2.94
C ALA A 155 -7.88 23.98 -1.71
N GLY A 156 -9.07 23.42 -1.57
CA GLY A 156 -9.92 23.61 -0.38
C GLY A 156 -9.38 22.94 0.88
N LEU A 157 -8.57 21.90 0.74
CA LEU A 157 -7.89 21.23 1.85
C LEU A 157 -6.58 21.97 2.20
N ASP A 158 -5.65 22.04 1.25
CA ASP A 158 -4.39 22.76 1.35
C ASP A 158 -3.72 22.87 -0.03
N PRO A 159 -3.48 24.08 -0.56
CA PRO A 159 -2.84 24.27 -1.86
C PRO A 159 -1.45 23.62 -2.00
N VAL A 160 -0.81 23.25 -0.90
CA VAL A 160 0.50 22.55 -0.91
C VAL A 160 0.46 21.23 -1.66
N LEU A 161 -0.72 20.60 -1.80
CA LEU A 161 -0.92 19.34 -2.51
C LEU A 161 -1.00 19.49 -4.04
N LEU A 162 -1.33 20.67 -4.56
CA LEU A 162 -1.56 20.85 -5.99
C LEU A 162 -0.36 20.50 -6.88
N PRO A 163 0.90 20.87 -6.54
CA PRO A 163 2.05 20.45 -7.31
C PRO A 163 2.23 18.95 -7.39
N ILE A 164 1.90 18.23 -6.31
CA ILE A 164 1.97 16.76 -6.24
C ILE A 164 0.87 16.16 -7.11
N LEU A 165 -0.38 16.58 -6.92
CA LEU A 165 -1.54 16.08 -7.66
C LEU A 165 -1.32 16.14 -9.18
N ARG A 166 -0.84 17.28 -9.68
CA ARG A 166 -0.59 17.52 -11.12
C ARG A 166 0.47 16.61 -11.74
N ARG A 167 1.24 15.90 -10.92
CA ARG A 167 2.33 15.02 -11.36
C ARG A 167 2.04 13.54 -11.15
N LEU A 168 0.91 13.22 -10.54
CA LEU A 168 0.48 11.82 -10.42
C LEU A 168 0.03 11.28 -11.78
N PRO A 169 0.32 10.01 -12.10
CA PRO A 169 -0.21 9.35 -13.27
C PRO A 169 -1.73 9.33 -13.25
N VAL A 170 -2.38 9.91 -14.26
CA VAL A 170 -3.86 9.95 -14.33
C VAL A 170 -4.44 8.58 -14.63
N ARG A 171 -3.71 7.78 -15.43
CA ARG A 171 -4.14 6.44 -15.83
C ARG A 171 -3.63 5.40 -14.84
N THR A 172 -4.53 4.49 -14.45
CA THR A 172 -4.21 3.33 -13.62
C THR A 172 -4.34 2.02 -14.40
N TYR A 173 -3.71 0.97 -13.90
CA TYR A 173 -3.63 -0.33 -14.56
C TYR A 173 -3.95 -1.46 -13.57
N GLY A 174 -4.67 -2.47 -14.05
CA GLY A 174 -4.93 -3.69 -13.27
C GLY A 174 -3.67 -4.54 -13.08
N CYS A 175 -3.71 -5.43 -12.10
CA CYS A 175 -2.59 -6.33 -11.78
C CYS A 175 -2.29 -7.36 -12.91
N ASP A 176 -3.18 -7.50 -13.89
CA ASP A 176 -3.02 -8.31 -15.10
C ASP A 176 -2.28 -7.59 -16.24
N THR A 177 -1.85 -6.36 -16.00
CA THR A 177 -1.16 -5.51 -16.99
C THR A 177 0.35 -5.51 -16.74
N PRO A 178 1.20 -5.62 -17.79
CA PRO A 178 2.63 -5.43 -17.64
C PRO A 178 2.98 -3.97 -17.29
N ALA A 179 3.87 -3.75 -16.34
CA ALA A 179 4.52 -2.45 -16.12
C ALA A 179 5.60 -2.20 -17.18
N GLY A 180 6.22 -3.25 -17.70
CA GLY A 180 7.26 -3.22 -18.71
C GLY A 180 8.02 -4.53 -18.75
N THR A 181 9.26 -4.49 -19.21
CA THR A 181 10.23 -5.59 -19.12
C THR A 181 11.41 -5.19 -18.24
N LEU A 182 12.14 -6.18 -17.78
CA LEU A 182 13.30 -5.96 -16.91
C LEU A 182 14.36 -5.11 -17.61
N SER A 183 14.80 -4.05 -16.96
CA SER A 183 15.84 -3.17 -17.50
C SER A 183 17.18 -3.90 -17.64
N PRO A 184 18.08 -3.49 -18.57
CA PRO A 184 19.40 -4.09 -18.73
C PRO A 184 20.20 -4.14 -17.44
N GLU A 185 20.10 -3.08 -16.63
CA GLU A 185 20.77 -2.99 -15.32
C GLU A 185 20.32 -4.11 -14.38
N TRP A 186 19.00 -4.28 -14.24
CA TRP A 186 18.44 -5.28 -13.33
C TRP A 186 18.54 -6.69 -13.91
N ALA A 187 18.47 -6.85 -15.23
CA ALA A 187 18.72 -8.11 -15.89
C ALA A 187 20.13 -8.63 -15.57
N ALA A 188 21.15 -7.76 -15.68
CA ALA A 188 22.51 -8.09 -15.32
C ALA A 188 22.68 -8.41 -13.82
N LYS A 189 22.11 -7.59 -12.93
CA LYS A 189 22.18 -7.81 -11.47
C LYS A 189 21.52 -9.11 -11.03
N LEU A 190 20.40 -9.47 -11.64
CA LEU A 190 19.63 -10.67 -11.29
C LEU A 190 20.09 -11.92 -12.06
N GLY A 191 20.86 -11.76 -13.16
CA GLY A 191 21.23 -12.83 -14.09
C GLY A 191 20.00 -13.39 -14.80
N LEU A 192 19.08 -12.52 -15.21
CA LEU A 192 17.84 -12.84 -15.91
C LEU A 192 17.84 -12.21 -17.29
N SER A 193 16.90 -12.67 -18.16
CA SER A 193 16.70 -12.06 -19.46
C SER A 193 15.99 -10.70 -19.34
N GLU A 194 16.35 -9.75 -20.21
CA GLU A 194 15.63 -8.47 -20.38
C GLU A 194 14.19 -8.68 -20.89
N GLN A 195 13.84 -9.87 -21.39
CA GLN A 195 12.49 -10.23 -21.82
C GLN A 195 11.56 -10.61 -20.65
N VAL A 196 12.07 -10.67 -19.42
CA VAL A 196 11.25 -10.95 -18.25
C VAL A 196 10.26 -9.80 -18.05
N VAL A 197 8.98 -10.13 -18.05
CA VAL A 197 7.89 -9.17 -17.88
C VAL A 197 7.79 -8.77 -16.41
N ILE A 198 7.69 -7.48 -16.15
CA ILE A 198 7.40 -6.95 -14.82
C ILE A 198 5.91 -6.58 -14.77
N GLY A 199 5.16 -7.16 -13.84
CA GLY A 199 3.76 -6.83 -13.61
C GLY A 199 3.61 -5.44 -12.98
N VAL A 200 2.47 -4.79 -13.19
CA VAL A 200 2.06 -3.64 -12.38
C VAL A 200 1.96 -4.08 -10.93
N GLY A 201 2.44 -3.24 -10.03
CA GLY A 201 2.49 -3.53 -8.61
C GLY A 201 1.11 -3.62 -7.95
N ASN A 202 1.02 -4.37 -6.87
CA ASN A 202 -0.22 -4.62 -6.17
C ASN A 202 -0.03 -4.46 -4.65
N VAL A 203 -1.14 -4.45 -3.91
CA VAL A 203 -1.12 -4.46 -2.44
C VAL A 203 -1.04 -5.92 -1.96
N ASP A 204 -0.23 -6.20 -0.96
CA ASP A 204 0.08 -7.54 -0.45
C ASP A 204 -1.16 -8.34 -0.05
N CYS A 205 -2.09 -7.74 0.68
CA CYS A 205 -3.32 -8.43 1.08
C CYS A 205 -4.24 -8.76 -0.11
N HIS A 206 -4.24 -7.95 -1.17
CA HIS A 206 -4.97 -8.23 -2.41
C HIS A 206 -4.31 -9.37 -3.19
N SER A 207 -2.98 -9.36 -3.32
CA SER A 207 -2.23 -10.47 -3.91
C SER A 207 -2.39 -11.77 -3.12
N GLY A 208 -2.37 -11.68 -1.78
CA GLY A 208 -2.66 -12.81 -0.91
C GLY A 208 -4.05 -13.40 -1.12
N ALA A 209 -5.06 -12.55 -1.36
CA ALA A 209 -6.41 -13.01 -1.69
C ALA A 209 -6.46 -13.75 -3.03
N VAL A 210 -5.77 -13.23 -4.05
CA VAL A 210 -5.64 -13.89 -5.36
C VAL A 210 -4.93 -15.25 -5.21
N GLY A 211 -3.82 -15.28 -4.47
CA GLY A 211 -3.08 -16.51 -4.19
C GLY A 211 -3.90 -17.57 -3.44
N ALA A 212 -4.84 -17.15 -2.58
CA ALA A 212 -5.79 -18.01 -1.90
C ALA A 212 -6.97 -18.47 -2.77
N GLY A 213 -7.05 -18.04 -4.04
CA GLY A 213 -8.10 -18.43 -4.98
C GLY A 213 -9.43 -17.71 -4.74
N ILE A 214 -9.40 -16.43 -4.36
CA ILE A 214 -10.63 -15.65 -4.14
C ILE A 214 -11.56 -15.69 -5.34
N CYS A 215 -12.84 -15.88 -5.10
CA CYS A 215 -13.89 -15.82 -6.11
C CYS A 215 -15.19 -15.29 -5.52
N HIS A 216 -16.17 -14.96 -6.37
CA HIS A 216 -17.49 -14.55 -5.88
C HIS A 216 -18.13 -15.60 -4.96
N GLY A 217 -18.61 -15.17 -3.81
CA GLY A 217 -19.19 -16.05 -2.79
C GLY A 217 -18.19 -16.57 -1.76
N THR A 218 -16.91 -16.19 -1.85
CA THR A 218 -15.88 -16.48 -0.85
C THR A 218 -15.38 -15.22 -0.17
N VAL A 219 -14.90 -15.35 1.06
CA VAL A 219 -14.16 -14.32 1.79
C VAL A 219 -12.80 -14.90 2.12
N VAL A 220 -11.75 -14.17 1.77
CA VAL A 220 -10.37 -14.51 2.15
C VAL A 220 -9.96 -13.65 3.33
N LEU A 221 -9.40 -14.29 4.34
CA LEU A 221 -8.84 -13.63 5.52
C LEU A 221 -7.32 -13.74 5.47
N ASN A 222 -6.65 -12.59 5.33
CA ASN A 222 -5.21 -12.47 5.52
C ASN A 222 -4.96 -12.16 7.00
N LEU A 223 -4.40 -13.12 7.72
CA LEU A 223 -4.18 -13.01 9.16
C LEU A 223 -2.69 -12.82 9.45
N GLY A 224 -2.33 -11.65 9.96
CA GLY A 224 -0.98 -11.31 10.36
C GLY A 224 -1.01 -10.48 11.66
N THR A 225 -0.15 -9.48 11.77
CA THR A 225 -0.20 -8.46 12.84
C THR A 225 -1.57 -7.76 12.84
N SER A 226 -2.08 -7.42 11.65
CA SER A 226 -3.45 -7.02 11.36
C SER A 226 -4.23 -8.17 10.69
N ALA A 227 -5.54 -8.01 10.53
CA ALA A 227 -6.36 -8.89 9.72
C ALA A 227 -7.03 -8.11 8.60
N CYS A 228 -6.95 -8.63 7.36
CA CYS A 228 -7.65 -8.06 6.20
C CYS A 228 -8.66 -9.08 5.67
N TYR A 229 -9.90 -8.64 5.52
CA TYR A 229 -11.01 -9.42 4.97
C TYR A 229 -11.21 -8.98 3.52
N MET A 230 -11.06 -9.90 2.58
CA MET A 230 -11.17 -9.66 1.15
C MET A 230 -12.36 -10.39 0.59
N ALA A 231 -13.14 -9.70 -0.24
CA ALA A 231 -14.24 -10.29 -1.00
C ALA A 231 -14.27 -9.70 -2.41
N VAL A 232 -14.90 -10.41 -3.34
CA VAL A 232 -15.13 -9.92 -4.70
C VAL A 232 -16.58 -10.17 -5.12
N MET A 233 -17.13 -9.24 -5.91
CA MET A 233 -18.49 -9.34 -6.42
C MET A 233 -18.55 -8.86 -7.88
N PRO A 234 -19.34 -9.53 -8.76
CA PRO A 234 -19.62 -9.01 -10.08
C PRO A 234 -20.30 -7.63 -10.02
N PRO A 235 -19.89 -6.65 -10.85
CA PRO A 235 -20.44 -5.30 -10.83
C PRO A 235 -21.97 -5.25 -10.98
N GLU A 236 -22.53 -6.11 -11.83
CA GLU A 236 -23.98 -6.20 -12.06
C GLU A 236 -24.77 -6.66 -10.82
N LYS A 237 -24.13 -7.37 -9.89
CA LYS A 237 -24.73 -7.73 -8.60
C LYS A 237 -24.58 -6.64 -7.56
N MET A 238 -23.54 -5.82 -7.68
CA MET A 238 -23.31 -4.70 -6.77
C MET A 238 -24.22 -3.53 -7.09
N GLY A 239 -24.33 -3.14 -8.36
CA GLY A 239 -24.98 -1.91 -8.77
C GLY A 239 -24.33 -0.70 -8.10
N ASP A 240 -25.12 0.34 -7.80
CA ASP A 240 -24.64 1.60 -7.19
C ASP A 240 -24.49 1.54 -5.66
N ARG A 241 -24.59 0.35 -5.06
CA ARG A 241 -24.51 0.21 -3.60
C ARG A 241 -23.10 0.43 -3.10
N MET A 242 -22.96 1.21 -2.05
CA MET A 242 -21.72 1.39 -1.30
C MET A 242 -21.86 0.72 0.07
N VAL A 243 -20.80 0.05 0.48
CA VAL A 243 -20.73 -0.61 1.79
C VAL A 243 -20.08 0.36 2.77
N GLU A 244 -20.78 0.74 3.81
CA GLU A 244 -20.25 1.62 4.84
C GLU A 244 -19.33 0.89 5.79
N GLY A 245 -18.35 1.60 6.35
CA GLY A 245 -17.45 1.10 7.40
C GLY A 245 -16.40 0.10 6.94
N ILE A 246 -16.25 -0.14 5.63
CA ILE A 246 -15.13 -0.93 5.08
C ILE A 246 -13.98 -0.01 4.65
N PHE A 247 -12.80 -0.58 4.50
CA PHE A 247 -11.61 0.18 4.14
C PHE A 247 -11.50 0.47 2.64
N GLY A 248 -12.08 -0.37 1.78
CA GLY A 248 -12.05 -0.18 0.32
C GLY A 248 -13.16 -0.93 -0.41
N GLN A 249 -13.73 -0.25 -1.42
CA GLN A 249 -14.62 -0.84 -2.42
C GLN A 249 -14.23 -0.30 -3.80
N VAL A 250 -13.46 -1.08 -4.55
CA VAL A 250 -12.80 -0.61 -5.77
C VAL A 250 -12.96 -1.62 -6.90
N ASP A 251 -13.40 -1.13 -8.05
CA ASP A 251 -13.55 -1.94 -9.26
C ASP A 251 -12.18 -2.39 -9.77
N GLY A 252 -11.99 -3.71 -9.95
CA GLY A 252 -10.76 -4.29 -10.46
C GLY A 252 -9.58 -4.34 -9.48
N SER A 253 -9.73 -3.93 -8.22
CA SER A 253 -8.60 -3.84 -7.29
C SER A 253 -8.03 -5.20 -6.86
N ILE A 254 -8.83 -6.26 -6.83
CA ILE A 254 -8.41 -7.61 -6.46
C ILE A 254 -8.37 -8.50 -7.69
N LEU A 255 -9.50 -8.60 -8.40
CA LEU A 255 -9.60 -9.34 -9.65
C LEU A 255 -10.12 -8.43 -10.75
N PRO A 256 -9.52 -8.45 -11.95
CA PRO A 256 -10.05 -7.72 -13.09
C PRO A 256 -11.52 -8.06 -13.36
N GLY A 257 -12.33 -7.02 -13.62
CA GLY A 257 -13.75 -7.17 -13.89
C GLY A 257 -14.65 -7.47 -12.68
N MET A 258 -14.11 -7.47 -11.46
CA MET A 258 -14.87 -7.62 -10.22
C MET A 258 -14.74 -6.38 -9.35
N VAL A 259 -15.76 -6.06 -8.59
CA VAL A 259 -15.64 -5.10 -7.48
C VAL A 259 -14.91 -5.79 -6.34
N GLY A 260 -13.79 -5.23 -5.92
CA GLY A 260 -13.02 -5.71 -4.77
C GLY A 260 -13.42 -5.00 -3.50
N PHE A 261 -13.52 -5.74 -2.40
CA PHE A 261 -13.83 -5.24 -1.06
C PHE A 261 -12.69 -5.54 -0.11
N GLU A 262 -12.30 -4.53 0.67
CA GLU A 262 -11.32 -4.62 1.73
C GLU A 262 -11.92 -4.13 3.03
N ALA A 263 -11.93 -4.97 4.05
CA ALA A 263 -12.19 -4.57 5.44
C ALA A 263 -11.02 -5.01 6.30
N GLY A 264 -10.69 -4.25 7.33
CA GLY A 264 -9.48 -4.48 8.10
C GLY A 264 -9.69 -4.32 9.60
N MET A 265 -8.83 -5.00 10.35
CA MET A 265 -8.62 -4.79 11.79
C MET A 265 -7.14 -4.51 12.00
N SER A 266 -6.81 -3.32 12.48
CA SER A 266 -5.42 -2.87 12.64
C SER A 266 -4.61 -3.71 13.63
N ALA A 267 -5.29 -4.32 14.62
CA ALA A 267 -4.67 -5.16 15.64
C ALA A 267 -5.38 -6.52 15.69
N PHE A 268 -4.71 -7.56 15.21
CA PHE A 268 -5.18 -8.95 15.30
C PHE A 268 -4.13 -9.83 15.98
N GLY A 269 -3.01 -10.10 15.35
CA GLY A 269 -1.92 -10.86 15.94
C GLY A 269 -1.33 -10.19 17.20
N ASP A 270 -1.25 -8.87 17.21
CA ASP A 270 -0.82 -8.10 18.36
C ASP A 270 -1.76 -8.26 19.58
N VAL A 271 -3.08 -8.42 19.35
CA VAL A 271 -4.04 -8.69 20.42
C VAL A 271 -3.77 -10.06 21.05
N TYR A 272 -3.50 -11.08 20.23
CA TYR A 272 -3.13 -12.41 20.75
C TYR A 272 -1.80 -12.35 21.52
N ALA A 273 -0.81 -11.64 21.00
CA ALA A 273 0.47 -11.46 21.68
C ALA A 273 0.30 -10.71 23.01
N TRP A 274 -0.52 -9.66 23.03
CA TRP A 274 -0.86 -8.95 24.26
C TRP A 274 -1.58 -9.87 25.27
N PHE A 275 -2.59 -10.60 24.84
CA PHE A 275 -3.34 -11.51 25.70
C PHE A 275 -2.47 -12.64 26.26
N LYS A 276 -1.59 -13.22 25.41
CA LYS A 276 -0.57 -14.19 25.86
C LYS A 276 0.32 -13.58 26.95
N ARG A 277 0.82 -12.36 26.78
CA ARG A 277 1.63 -11.67 27.80
C ARG A 277 0.84 -11.47 29.09
N LEU A 278 -0.42 -11.07 28.99
CA LEU A 278 -1.30 -10.86 30.14
C LEU A 278 -1.49 -12.18 30.94
N LEU A 279 -1.83 -13.27 30.24
CA LEU A 279 -2.00 -14.57 30.87
C LEU A 279 -0.69 -15.13 31.44
N CYS A 280 0.43 -14.88 30.82
CA CYS A 280 1.74 -15.34 31.30
C CYS A 280 2.33 -14.43 32.38
N TRP A 281 1.77 -13.24 32.63
CA TRP A 281 2.30 -12.30 33.64
C TRP A 281 2.38 -12.92 35.05
N PRO A 282 1.35 -13.59 35.62
CA PRO A 282 1.46 -14.22 36.93
C PRO A 282 2.52 -15.30 36.96
N LEU A 283 2.67 -16.09 35.90
CA LEU A 283 3.69 -17.12 35.78
C LEU A 283 5.10 -16.54 35.80
N ARG A 284 5.32 -15.47 35.06
CA ARG A 284 6.63 -14.80 34.91
C ARG A 284 7.04 -14.04 36.18
N GLU A 285 6.12 -13.25 36.72
CA GLU A 285 6.41 -12.34 37.84
C GLU A 285 6.21 -12.93 39.21
N VAL A 286 5.35 -13.95 39.36
CA VAL A 286 4.99 -14.50 40.65
C VAL A 286 5.53 -15.93 40.86
N LEU A 287 5.48 -16.78 39.86
CA LEU A 287 5.82 -18.21 39.96
C LEU A 287 7.22 -18.56 39.48
N LEU A 288 7.90 -17.67 38.76
CA LEU A 288 9.19 -17.93 38.10
C LEU A 288 10.47 -17.33 38.72
N PRO A 289 10.54 -17.00 40.00
CA PRO A 289 11.85 -16.97 40.63
C PRO A 289 12.54 -18.34 40.70
N VAL A 290 11.81 -19.45 40.40
CA VAL A 290 12.26 -20.81 40.76
C VAL A 290 12.68 -21.71 39.58
N SER A 291 12.35 -21.46 38.32
CA SER A 291 12.85 -22.31 37.22
C SER A 291 12.81 -21.68 35.81
N TYR A 292 13.78 -20.80 35.57
CA TYR A 292 13.99 -20.23 34.22
C TYR A 292 14.36 -21.25 33.12
N THR A 293 14.79 -22.46 33.53
CA THR A 293 15.31 -23.49 32.61
C THR A 293 14.23 -24.36 31.97
N HIS A 294 13.08 -24.53 32.59
CA HIS A 294 12.04 -25.44 32.06
C HIS A 294 11.05 -24.81 31.10
N LEU A 295 10.90 -23.48 31.08
CA LEU A 295 9.97 -22.79 30.19
C LEU A 295 10.56 -22.44 28.83
N ARG A 296 11.90 -22.29 28.70
CA ARG A 296 12.56 -22.10 27.41
C ARG A 296 12.42 -23.27 26.43
N ALA A 297 12.18 -24.48 26.94
CA ALA A 297 11.97 -25.68 26.11
C ALA A 297 10.65 -25.63 25.32
N HIS A 298 9.68 -24.78 25.73
CA HIS A 298 8.40 -24.62 25.05
C HIS A 298 8.29 -23.38 24.17
N GLU A 299 9.25 -22.45 24.25
CA GLU A 299 9.26 -21.26 23.37
C GLU A 299 9.65 -21.61 21.92
N THR A 300 10.36 -22.70 21.68
CA THR A 300 10.76 -23.16 20.33
C THR A 300 9.64 -23.73 19.48
N CYS A 301 8.45 -23.99 20.05
CA CYS A 301 7.28 -24.46 19.29
C CYS A 301 6.30 -23.35 18.89
N ALA A 302 6.55 -22.10 19.27
CA ALA A 302 5.68 -20.96 18.98
C ALA A 302 6.25 -20.02 17.91
N ASP A 303 7.45 -20.31 17.40
CA ASP A 303 8.12 -19.56 16.32
C ASP A 303 8.03 -20.28 14.96
N LEU A 304 7.03 -21.16 14.80
CA LEU A 304 6.69 -21.79 13.51
C LEU A 304 5.34 -21.33 13.02
#